data_099c13400cdc28c4ce8b28d0bbecc30b
#
_entry.id   099c13400cdc28c4ce8b28d0bbecc30b
#
_cell.length_a   1.000
_cell.length_b   1.000
_cell.length_c   1.000
_cell.angle_alpha   90.00
_cell.angle_beta   90.00
_cell.angle_gamma   90.00
#
_symmetry.space_group_name_H-M   'P 1'
#
loop_
_entity.id
_entity.type
_entity.pdbx_description
1 polymer ?
#
loop_
_entity_poly.entity_id
_entity_poly.type
_entity_poly.pdbx_seq_one_letter_code
_entity_poly.pdbx_strand_id
1 'polypeptide(L)'
;MKLYINRNPVNGPWGGGNGATKAIFDHMVTNNLTCVGELPDTIIMLGLEREDNLGSLEELVSYKLKNPQTKLIIRVNDCDARKGTTGVDDRFLAASRHADGAIFVSEWMRDYFMNKGWACKNNTVIVNGVDQNIFKPFDGNTKPFENLRPKVVKIVTHHWSDNHMKGEDYYEMLDEFVGRNPYRFQYTFIGRTKAKLKNTQVVPPLWGKELGVALSQNDVCINASRFDPGPNSVIESIACGLPTYVHTEGGGGVEFAGHDHTFGTWDELENILTQKLLPNAFQTKTWQTFSDEVYSFLKGTSHD
;
A
#
# COMPACT_ATOMS: atom_id res chain seq x y z
N MET A 1 -27.44 -9.76 0.57
CA MET A 1 -26.69 -8.53 0.93
C MET A 1 -26.39 -7.76 -0.34
N LYS A 2 -26.81 -6.50 -0.43
CA LYS A 2 -26.52 -5.59 -1.54
C LYS A 2 -25.49 -4.58 -1.09
N LEU A 3 -24.40 -4.46 -1.83
CA LEU A 3 -23.25 -3.62 -1.51
C LEU A 3 -23.18 -2.39 -2.40
N TYR A 4 -22.82 -1.28 -1.79
CA TYR A 4 -22.45 -0.03 -2.48
C TYR A 4 -21.02 0.35 -2.10
N ILE A 5 -20.24 0.79 -3.07
CA ILE A 5 -18.90 1.37 -2.84
C ILE A 5 -18.87 2.80 -3.43
N ASN A 6 -18.19 3.72 -2.76
CA ASN A 6 -18.12 5.12 -3.19
C ASN A 6 -16.91 5.44 -4.06
N ARG A 7 -16.34 4.44 -4.71
CA ARG A 7 -15.20 4.60 -5.59
C ARG A 7 -15.24 3.63 -6.75
N ASN A 8 -14.97 4.11 -7.96
CA ASN A 8 -14.82 3.28 -9.14
C ASN A 8 -13.36 2.78 -9.28
N PRO A 9 -13.16 1.52 -9.70
CA PRO A 9 -11.83 1.07 -10.09
C PRO A 9 -11.39 1.77 -11.37
N VAL A 10 -10.14 2.21 -11.43
CA VAL A 10 -9.53 2.84 -12.60
C VAL A 10 -8.34 2.03 -13.10
N ASN A 11 -8.07 2.11 -14.41
CA ASN A 11 -6.89 1.47 -14.99
C ASN A 11 -5.65 2.35 -14.82
N GLY A 12 -4.49 1.71 -14.63
CA GLY A 12 -3.21 2.39 -14.55
C GLY A 12 -2.58 2.39 -13.14
N PRO A 13 -1.49 3.16 -12.94
CA PRO A 13 -0.70 3.15 -11.72
C PRO A 13 -1.30 4.05 -10.61
N TRP A 14 -2.46 3.70 -10.10
CA TRP A 14 -3.19 4.49 -9.09
C TRP A 14 -2.96 4.04 -7.63
N GLY A 15 -1.96 3.18 -7.40
CA GLY A 15 -1.57 2.73 -6.06
C GLY A 15 -2.53 1.71 -5.42
N GLY A 16 -2.20 1.31 -4.19
CA GLY A 16 -2.87 0.21 -3.47
C GLY A 16 -4.35 0.42 -3.17
N GLY A 17 -4.77 1.66 -2.99
CA GLY A 17 -6.20 1.97 -2.79
C GLY A 17 -7.06 1.56 -3.98
N ASN A 18 -6.55 1.75 -5.20
CA ASN A 18 -7.25 1.33 -6.41
C ASN A 18 -7.27 -0.21 -6.57
N GLY A 19 -6.18 -0.90 -6.22
CA GLY A 19 -6.14 -2.36 -6.21
C GLY A 19 -7.21 -2.96 -5.29
N ALA A 20 -7.36 -2.41 -4.08
CA ALA A 20 -8.41 -2.81 -3.15
C ALA A 20 -9.82 -2.51 -3.68
N THR A 21 -10.03 -1.33 -4.28
CA THR A 21 -11.31 -0.98 -4.92
C THR A 21 -11.66 -1.99 -6.01
N LYS A 22 -10.71 -2.30 -6.90
CA LYS A 22 -10.92 -3.27 -7.97
C LYS A 22 -11.25 -4.66 -7.42
N ALA A 23 -10.51 -5.13 -6.43
CA ALA A 23 -10.74 -6.47 -5.85
C ALA A 23 -12.14 -6.58 -5.19
N ILE A 24 -12.57 -5.55 -4.45
CA ILE A 24 -13.92 -5.51 -3.87
C ILE A 24 -14.98 -5.45 -4.97
N PHE A 25 -14.79 -4.60 -5.99
CA PHE A 25 -15.73 -4.47 -7.10
C PHE A 25 -15.89 -5.78 -7.88
N ASP A 26 -14.78 -6.43 -8.25
CA ASP A 26 -14.78 -7.71 -8.98
C ASP A 26 -15.51 -8.79 -8.16
N HIS A 27 -15.27 -8.83 -6.84
CA HIS A 27 -15.96 -9.74 -5.92
C HIS A 27 -17.47 -9.45 -5.87
N MET A 28 -17.88 -8.18 -5.81
CA MET A 28 -19.30 -7.79 -5.83
C MET A 28 -19.99 -8.24 -7.13
N VAL A 29 -19.34 -8.01 -8.28
CA VAL A 29 -19.91 -8.40 -9.60
C VAL A 29 -20.02 -9.92 -9.70
N THR A 30 -18.95 -10.64 -9.36
CA THR A 30 -18.91 -12.13 -9.46
C THR A 30 -19.98 -12.80 -8.59
N ASN A 31 -20.29 -12.21 -7.44
CA ASN A 31 -21.26 -12.78 -6.49
C ASN A 31 -22.65 -12.12 -6.54
N ASN A 32 -22.95 -11.29 -7.55
CA ASN A 32 -24.23 -10.58 -7.71
C ASN A 32 -24.64 -9.74 -6.50
N LEU A 33 -23.66 -9.05 -5.88
CA LEU A 33 -23.85 -8.22 -4.68
C LEU A 33 -24.06 -6.75 -5.01
N THR A 34 -23.95 -6.36 -6.29
CA THR A 34 -24.10 -4.97 -6.73
C THR A 34 -25.50 -4.46 -6.49
N CYS A 35 -25.61 -3.19 -6.08
CA CYS A 35 -26.86 -2.49 -5.86
C CYS A 35 -27.27 -1.76 -7.16
N VAL A 36 -28.34 -2.21 -7.81
CA VAL A 36 -28.89 -1.60 -9.02
C VAL A 36 -30.37 -1.33 -8.79
N GLY A 37 -30.73 -0.04 -8.60
CA GLY A 37 -32.12 0.37 -8.42
C GLY A 37 -32.73 0.01 -7.05
N GLU A 38 -31.95 -0.52 -6.11
CA GLU A 38 -32.36 -0.88 -4.76
C GLU A 38 -31.51 -0.12 -3.73
N LEU A 39 -32.01 0.02 -2.50
CA LEU A 39 -31.22 0.57 -1.41
C LEU A 39 -30.14 -0.45 -0.98
N PRO A 40 -28.89 0.01 -0.70
CA PRO A 40 -27.85 -0.89 -0.25
C PRO A 40 -28.09 -1.38 1.20
N ASP A 41 -27.83 -2.66 1.42
CA ASP A 41 -27.76 -3.20 2.78
C ASP A 41 -26.50 -2.70 3.50
N THR A 42 -25.40 -2.59 2.73
CA THR A 42 -24.10 -2.17 3.26
C THR A 42 -23.39 -1.22 2.29
N ILE A 43 -22.86 -0.15 2.83
CA ILE A 43 -21.99 0.81 2.14
C ILE A 43 -20.56 0.57 2.62
N ILE A 44 -19.61 0.44 1.68
CA ILE A 44 -18.18 0.40 1.98
C ILE A 44 -17.57 1.71 1.47
N MET A 45 -17.13 2.56 2.38
CA MET A 45 -16.41 3.77 2.06
C MET A 45 -14.94 3.42 1.73
N LEU A 46 -14.51 3.72 0.52
CA LEU A 46 -13.18 3.46 -0.01
C LEU A 46 -12.38 4.73 -0.30
N GLY A 47 -13.05 5.86 -0.44
CA GLY A 47 -12.47 7.18 -0.67
C GLY A 47 -13.17 8.26 0.13
N LEU A 48 -12.39 9.24 0.63
CA LEU A 48 -12.92 10.37 1.41
C LEU A 48 -13.72 11.36 0.54
N GLU A 49 -13.17 11.64 -0.65
CA GLU A 49 -13.72 12.62 -1.55
C GLU A 49 -14.78 12.02 -2.44
N ARG A 50 -15.66 12.88 -2.92
CA ARG A 50 -16.65 12.51 -3.92
C ARG A 50 -15.96 12.24 -5.26
N GLU A 51 -16.21 11.05 -5.82
CA GLU A 51 -15.85 10.72 -7.20
C GLU A 51 -17.14 10.67 -8.03
N ASP A 52 -17.27 11.53 -9.02
CA ASP A 52 -18.47 11.65 -9.89
C ASP A 52 -19.78 11.76 -9.09
N ASN A 53 -20.67 10.77 -9.24
CA ASN A 53 -21.94 10.67 -8.52
C ASN A 53 -21.86 9.78 -7.24
N LEU A 54 -20.65 9.37 -6.87
CA LEU A 54 -20.42 8.47 -5.73
C LEU A 54 -20.14 9.30 -4.47
N GLY A 55 -20.95 9.37 -3.50
CA GLY A 55 -20.87 10.28 -2.34
C GLY A 55 -19.51 10.37 -1.63
N SER A 56 -19.21 11.53 -1.07
CA SER A 56 -18.10 11.75 -0.13
C SER A 56 -18.35 11.03 1.20
N LEU A 57 -17.35 10.97 2.07
CA LEU A 57 -17.51 10.41 3.42
C LEU A 57 -18.70 11.03 4.17
N GLU A 58 -18.84 12.35 4.15
CA GLU A 58 -19.90 13.09 4.85
C GLU A 58 -21.28 12.80 4.26
N GLU A 59 -21.37 12.65 2.94
CA GLU A 59 -22.62 12.27 2.28
C GLU A 59 -23.03 10.84 2.64
N LEU A 60 -22.07 9.91 2.75
CA LEU A 60 -22.34 8.53 3.19
C LEU A 60 -22.78 8.46 4.66
N VAL A 61 -22.16 9.25 5.55
CA VAL A 61 -22.61 9.39 6.94
C VAL A 61 -24.04 9.97 7.00
N SER A 62 -24.31 11.02 6.21
CA SER A 62 -25.65 11.61 6.12
C SER A 62 -26.69 10.61 5.61
N TYR A 63 -26.32 9.78 4.63
CA TYR A 63 -27.16 8.70 4.12
C TYR A 63 -27.45 7.66 5.22
N LYS A 64 -26.42 7.22 5.95
CA LYS A 64 -26.57 6.28 7.09
C LYS A 64 -27.53 6.82 8.15
N LEU A 65 -27.43 8.09 8.50
CA LEU A 65 -28.31 8.71 9.51
C LEU A 65 -29.77 8.74 9.06
N LYS A 66 -30.03 8.88 7.75
CA LYS A 66 -31.40 8.84 7.18
C LYS A 66 -31.91 7.41 6.97
N ASN A 67 -31.02 6.45 6.83
CA ASN A 67 -31.30 5.04 6.57
C ASN A 67 -30.56 4.16 7.60
N PRO A 68 -31.04 4.12 8.87
CA PRO A 68 -30.32 3.45 9.96
C PRO A 68 -30.08 1.95 9.74
N GLN A 69 -30.93 1.28 8.96
CA GLN A 69 -30.82 -0.13 8.60
C GLN A 69 -29.64 -0.42 7.64
N THR A 70 -29.23 0.56 6.80
CA THR A 70 -28.06 0.43 5.95
C THR A 70 -26.79 0.49 6.79
N LYS A 71 -25.88 -0.47 6.66
CA LYS A 71 -24.60 -0.46 7.37
C LYS A 71 -23.58 0.42 6.68
N LEU A 72 -22.80 1.14 7.45
CA LEU A 72 -21.66 1.93 6.98
C LEU A 72 -20.36 1.30 7.48
N ILE A 73 -19.56 0.81 6.55
CA ILE A 73 -18.22 0.28 6.80
C ILE A 73 -17.19 1.26 6.24
N ILE A 74 -16.25 1.68 7.06
CA ILE A 74 -15.20 2.63 6.67
C ILE A 74 -13.89 1.89 6.47
N ARG A 75 -13.32 1.95 5.26
CA ARG A 75 -11.95 1.49 5.03
C ARG A 75 -10.98 2.65 5.25
N VAL A 76 -10.16 2.54 6.31
CA VAL A 76 -9.22 3.57 6.75
C VAL A 76 -7.86 3.32 6.12
N ASN A 77 -7.50 4.13 5.13
CA ASN A 77 -6.32 3.97 4.30
C ASN A 77 -5.53 5.27 4.07
N ASP A 78 -5.88 6.33 4.77
CA ASP A 78 -5.19 7.63 4.71
C ASP A 78 -5.16 8.29 6.09
N CYS A 79 -4.21 9.20 6.31
CA CYS A 79 -4.10 10.02 7.52
C CYS A 79 -3.32 11.30 7.22
N ASP A 80 -3.43 12.28 8.11
CA ASP A 80 -2.74 13.56 7.96
C ASP A 80 -1.22 13.41 7.97
N ALA A 81 -0.66 12.54 8.81
CA ALA A 81 0.78 12.30 8.90
C ALA A 81 1.40 11.86 7.57
N ARG A 82 0.69 11.04 6.77
CA ARG A 82 1.16 10.52 5.48
C ARG A 82 1.53 11.61 4.47
N LYS A 83 0.88 12.75 4.51
CA LYS A 83 1.04 13.84 3.53
C LYS A 83 1.43 15.17 4.16
N GLY A 84 1.52 15.22 5.49
CA GLY A 84 1.66 16.48 6.22
C GLY A 84 0.45 17.41 6.02
N THR A 85 -0.75 16.83 5.91
CA THR A 85 -2.03 17.57 5.78
C THR A 85 -2.70 17.76 7.13
N THR A 86 -3.86 18.43 7.13
CA THR A 86 -4.73 18.59 8.30
C THR A 86 -6.17 18.31 7.91
N GLY A 87 -6.93 17.74 8.85
CA GLY A 87 -8.37 17.53 8.71
C GLY A 87 -8.79 16.15 8.16
N VAL A 88 -7.88 15.35 7.60
CA VAL A 88 -8.18 13.96 7.18
C VAL A 88 -8.52 13.11 8.41
N ASP A 89 -7.72 13.22 9.46
CA ASP A 89 -7.93 12.48 10.70
C ASP A 89 -9.25 12.86 11.36
N ASP A 90 -9.55 14.15 11.45
CA ASP A 90 -10.80 14.64 12.07
C ASP A 90 -12.05 14.12 11.33
N ARG A 91 -12.01 14.07 10.00
CA ARG A 91 -13.10 13.52 9.18
C ARG A 91 -13.33 12.04 9.48
N PHE A 92 -12.27 11.25 9.55
CA PHE A 92 -12.36 9.84 9.90
C PHE A 92 -12.86 9.65 11.33
N LEU A 93 -12.36 10.42 12.31
CA LEU A 93 -12.79 10.35 13.71
C LEU A 93 -14.27 10.74 13.86
N ALA A 94 -14.73 11.79 13.16
CA ALA A 94 -16.14 12.16 13.17
C ALA A 94 -17.02 11.04 12.59
N ALA A 95 -16.64 10.46 11.45
CA ALA A 95 -17.39 9.39 10.80
C ALA A 95 -17.41 8.10 11.61
N SER A 96 -16.34 7.81 12.38
CA SER A 96 -16.24 6.61 13.20
C SER A 96 -17.35 6.47 14.25
N ARG A 97 -17.97 7.58 14.64
CA ARG A 97 -19.11 7.62 15.59
C ARG A 97 -20.41 7.09 14.99
N HIS A 98 -20.48 7.00 13.68
CA HIS A 98 -21.67 6.59 12.92
C HIS A 98 -21.44 5.30 12.13
N ALA A 99 -20.21 4.79 12.09
CA ALA A 99 -19.87 3.56 11.40
C ALA A 99 -20.32 2.32 12.17
N ASP A 100 -20.80 1.32 11.45
CA ASP A 100 -21.13 -0.01 11.97
C ASP A 100 -19.90 -0.94 11.98
N GLY A 101 -18.86 -0.60 11.20
CA GLY A 101 -17.60 -1.32 11.19
C GLY A 101 -16.49 -0.52 10.52
N ALA A 102 -15.24 -0.94 10.76
CA ALA A 102 -14.07 -0.35 10.15
C ALA A 102 -13.05 -1.40 9.73
N ILE A 103 -12.39 -1.15 8.60
CA ILE A 103 -11.29 -1.97 8.07
C ILE A 103 -10.06 -1.08 7.98
N PHE A 104 -9.06 -1.35 8.81
CA PHE A 104 -7.76 -0.69 8.74
C PHE A 104 -6.82 -1.44 7.80
N VAL A 105 -5.95 -0.72 7.10
CA VAL A 105 -5.04 -1.32 6.11
C VAL A 105 -3.76 -1.89 6.73
N SER A 106 -3.52 -1.63 8.02
CA SER A 106 -2.41 -2.13 8.83
C SER A 106 -2.73 -2.01 10.32
N GLU A 107 -2.02 -2.74 11.17
CA GLU A 107 -2.08 -2.59 12.62
C GLU A 107 -1.62 -1.19 13.04
N TRP A 108 -0.55 -0.68 12.39
CA TRP A 108 -0.07 0.68 12.62
C TRP A 108 -1.18 1.72 12.41
N MET A 109 -1.95 1.60 11.32
CA MET A 109 -3.05 2.53 11.03
C MET A 109 -4.17 2.41 12.06
N ARG A 110 -4.49 1.19 12.50
CA ARG A 110 -5.47 0.98 13.56
C ARG A 110 -5.03 1.67 14.85
N ASP A 111 -3.79 1.42 15.29
CA ASP A 111 -3.27 1.98 16.52
C ASP A 111 -3.15 3.52 16.45
N TYR A 112 -2.77 4.05 15.28
CA TYR A 112 -2.74 5.50 15.04
C TYR A 112 -4.09 6.16 15.32
N PHE A 113 -5.20 5.60 14.84
CA PHE A 113 -6.53 6.13 15.06
C PHE A 113 -7.10 5.78 16.44
N MET A 114 -6.81 4.61 17.00
CA MET A 114 -7.20 4.27 18.36
C MET A 114 -6.62 5.26 19.37
N ASN A 115 -5.35 5.63 19.23
CA ASN A 115 -4.69 6.63 20.08
C ASN A 115 -5.26 8.05 19.92
N LYS A 116 -6.00 8.32 18.83
CA LYS A 116 -6.68 9.59 18.58
C LYS A 116 -8.17 9.58 18.96
N GLY A 117 -8.68 8.48 19.53
CA GLY A 117 -10.06 8.40 20.01
C GLY A 117 -11.06 7.87 18.98
N TRP A 118 -10.65 6.91 18.14
CA TRP A 118 -11.56 6.18 17.24
C TRP A 118 -12.74 5.57 17.99
N ALA A 119 -13.96 5.81 17.52
CA ALA A 119 -15.18 5.45 18.27
C ALA A 119 -15.78 4.09 17.86
N CYS A 120 -15.63 3.65 16.61
CA CYS A 120 -16.22 2.39 16.14
C CYS A 120 -15.51 1.18 16.75
N LYS A 121 -16.21 0.42 17.61
CA LYS A 121 -15.65 -0.75 18.32
C LYS A 121 -15.48 -1.97 17.40
N ASN A 122 -16.40 -2.15 16.45
CA ASN A 122 -16.34 -3.24 15.49
C ASN A 122 -15.32 -2.91 14.40
N ASN A 123 -14.11 -3.41 14.53
CA ASN A 123 -13.05 -3.12 13.57
C ASN A 123 -12.11 -4.31 13.39
N THR A 124 -11.43 -4.31 12.24
CA THR A 124 -10.46 -5.34 11.89
C THR A 124 -9.33 -4.72 11.07
N VAL A 125 -8.22 -5.44 10.95
CA VAL A 125 -7.14 -5.11 10.04
C VAL A 125 -7.16 -6.09 8.87
N ILE A 126 -7.27 -5.56 7.65
CA ILE A 126 -7.19 -6.35 6.43
C ILE A 126 -6.16 -5.69 5.51
N VAL A 127 -4.95 -6.26 5.49
CA VAL A 127 -3.85 -5.82 4.65
C VAL A 127 -4.18 -6.07 3.18
N ASN A 128 -3.70 -5.21 2.29
CA ASN A 128 -3.89 -5.35 0.85
C ASN A 128 -3.34 -6.66 0.30
N GLY A 129 -3.97 -7.14 -0.75
CA GLY A 129 -3.46 -8.24 -1.56
C GLY A 129 -2.45 -7.80 -2.61
N VAL A 130 -1.88 -8.75 -3.31
CA VAL A 130 -1.01 -8.58 -4.47
C VAL A 130 -1.37 -9.62 -5.55
N ASP A 131 -1.16 -9.29 -6.81
CA ASP A 131 -1.28 -10.27 -7.89
C ASP A 131 0.00 -11.11 -7.97
N GLN A 132 -0.02 -12.29 -7.36
CA GLN A 132 1.12 -13.23 -7.30
C GLN A 132 1.47 -13.86 -8.67
N ASN A 133 0.65 -13.70 -9.72
CA ASN A 133 1.03 -14.08 -11.08
C ASN A 133 1.93 -13.03 -11.73
N ILE A 134 1.81 -11.78 -11.28
CA ILE A 134 2.57 -10.63 -11.76
C ILE A 134 3.80 -10.38 -10.90
N PHE A 135 3.59 -10.25 -9.59
CA PHE A 135 4.64 -9.97 -8.59
C PHE A 135 5.13 -11.29 -8.00
N LYS A 136 6.20 -11.81 -8.57
CA LYS A 136 6.83 -13.09 -8.19
C LYS A 136 8.33 -13.02 -8.41
N PRO A 137 9.13 -13.86 -7.74
CA PRO A 137 10.55 -13.95 -7.96
C PRO A 137 10.88 -14.18 -9.44
N PHE A 138 12.02 -13.66 -9.87
CA PHE A 138 12.48 -13.82 -11.25
C PHE A 138 12.82 -15.29 -11.52
N ASP A 139 12.18 -15.84 -12.56
CA ASP A 139 12.28 -17.25 -12.96
C ASP A 139 13.39 -17.48 -14.01
N GLY A 140 14.23 -16.47 -14.21
CA GLY A 140 15.29 -16.51 -15.21
C GLY A 140 16.42 -17.43 -14.80
N ASN A 141 16.76 -18.41 -15.64
CA ASN A 141 18.02 -19.11 -15.55
C ASN A 141 19.16 -18.09 -15.51
N THR A 142 19.96 -18.15 -14.46
CA THR A 142 21.19 -17.35 -14.34
C THR A 142 22.00 -17.50 -15.63
N LYS A 143 22.37 -16.38 -16.26
CA LYS A 143 23.21 -16.41 -17.44
C LYS A 143 24.50 -17.16 -17.09
N PRO A 144 24.97 -18.10 -17.93
CA PRO A 144 26.11 -19.00 -17.59
C PRO A 144 27.39 -18.30 -17.17
N PHE A 145 27.52 -17.00 -17.41
CA PHE A 145 28.71 -16.18 -17.15
C PHE A 145 28.53 -15.13 -16.04
N GLU A 146 27.38 -15.04 -15.37
CA GLU A 146 27.18 -14.08 -14.26
C GLU A 146 28.08 -14.39 -13.04
N ASN A 147 28.45 -15.65 -12.83
CA ASN A 147 29.31 -16.07 -11.74
C ASN A 147 30.79 -15.68 -11.90
N LEU A 148 31.18 -15.13 -13.06
CA LEU A 148 32.60 -14.78 -13.37
C LEU A 148 32.90 -13.29 -13.14
N ARG A 149 31.89 -12.46 -12.84
CA ARG A 149 32.06 -11.02 -12.53
C ARG A 149 31.69 -10.73 -11.08
N PRO A 150 32.36 -9.75 -10.44
CA PRO A 150 31.86 -9.25 -9.17
C PRO A 150 30.40 -8.87 -9.32
N LYS A 151 29.52 -9.43 -8.46
CA LYS A 151 28.09 -9.17 -8.55
C LYS A 151 27.81 -7.71 -8.16
N VAL A 152 27.28 -6.94 -9.11
CA VAL A 152 26.77 -5.59 -8.85
C VAL A 152 25.42 -5.74 -8.15
N VAL A 153 25.26 -5.13 -6.97
CA VAL A 153 24.00 -5.10 -6.23
C VAL A 153 23.06 -4.10 -6.89
N LYS A 154 21.91 -4.58 -7.34
CA LYS A 154 20.88 -3.77 -7.99
C LYS A 154 19.82 -3.36 -6.97
N ILE A 155 19.74 -2.08 -6.72
CA ILE A 155 18.81 -1.46 -5.77
C ILE A 155 17.63 -0.90 -6.55
N VAL A 156 16.41 -1.07 -6.05
CA VAL A 156 15.21 -0.47 -6.61
C VAL A 156 14.41 0.28 -5.55
N THR A 157 13.81 1.38 -5.95
CA THR A 157 12.72 2.07 -5.25
C THR A 157 11.57 2.22 -6.21
N HIS A 158 10.33 2.01 -5.74
CA HIS A 158 9.18 2.36 -6.56
C HIS A 158 8.03 2.95 -5.74
N HIS A 159 7.39 3.97 -6.27
CA HIS A 159 6.14 4.53 -5.74
C HIS A 159 5.48 5.49 -6.73
N TRP A 160 4.15 5.62 -6.59
CA TRP A 160 3.35 6.47 -7.46
C TRP A 160 3.43 7.97 -7.12
N SER A 161 3.45 8.30 -5.82
CA SER A 161 3.35 9.69 -5.34
C SER A 161 4.71 10.36 -5.26
N ASP A 162 4.78 11.65 -5.59
CA ASP A 162 5.93 12.53 -5.41
C ASP A 162 5.81 13.42 -4.15
N ASN A 163 5.02 12.99 -3.16
CA ASN A 163 4.93 13.68 -1.87
C ASN A 163 6.26 13.57 -1.12
N HIS A 164 6.68 14.66 -0.45
CA HIS A 164 7.95 14.72 0.28
C HIS A 164 8.10 13.64 1.37
N MET A 165 6.97 13.16 1.95
CA MET A 165 6.99 12.07 2.93
C MET A 165 7.36 10.71 2.32
N LYS A 166 7.60 10.64 0.99
CA LYS A 166 8.11 9.46 0.31
C LYS A 166 9.61 9.23 0.50
N GLY A 167 10.33 10.13 1.21
CA GLY A 167 11.72 9.93 1.60
C GLY A 167 12.71 10.34 0.52
N GLU A 168 12.44 11.42 -0.22
CA GLU A 168 13.30 11.93 -1.29
C GLU A 168 14.72 12.25 -0.81
N ASP A 169 14.87 12.69 0.45
CA ASP A 169 16.14 12.91 1.14
C ASP A 169 17.04 11.66 1.14
N TYR A 170 16.50 10.50 1.47
CA TYR A 170 17.24 9.23 1.41
C TYR A 170 17.55 8.79 -0.02
N TYR A 171 16.67 9.07 -0.97
CA TYR A 171 16.92 8.71 -2.37
C TYR A 171 18.02 9.56 -3.01
N GLU A 172 18.15 10.82 -2.61
CA GLU A 172 19.30 11.67 -3.01
C GLU A 172 20.61 11.16 -2.39
N MET A 173 20.62 10.77 -1.12
CA MET A 173 21.78 10.14 -0.48
C MET A 173 22.18 8.82 -1.16
N LEU A 174 21.18 8.00 -1.52
CA LEU A 174 21.42 6.74 -2.23
C LEU A 174 21.97 6.96 -3.63
N ASP A 175 21.51 7.99 -4.36
CA ASP A 175 22.04 8.41 -5.66
C ASP A 175 23.52 8.78 -5.56
N GLU A 176 23.90 9.60 -4.56
CA GLU A 176 25.28 9.96 -4.31
C GLU A 176 26.16 8.77 -3.93
N PHE A 177 25.63 7.86 -3.10
CA PHE A 177 26.33 6.65 -2.71
C PHE A 177 26.63 5.74 -3.90
N VAL A 178 25.65 5.51 -4.77
CA VAL A 178 25.84 4.73 -5.99
C VAL A 178 26.82 5.40 -6.94
N GLY A 179 26.76 6.72 -7.07
CA GLY A 179 27.71 7.49 -7.89
C GLY A 179 29.15 7.36 -7.41
N ARG A 180 29.38 7.21 -6.09
CA ARG A 180 30.72 6.96 -5.50
C ARG A 180 31.17 5.49 -5.64
N ASN A 181 30.22 4.56 -5.87
CA ASN A 181 30.46 3.11 -5.90
C ASN A 181 29.91 2.42 -7.17
N PRO A 182 30.17 2.95 -8.41
CA PRO A 182 29.47 2.53 -9.63
C PRO A 182 29.76 1.09 -10.08
N TYR A 183 30.87 0.49 -9.58
CA TYR A 183 31.22 -0.90 -9.89
C TYR A 183 30.63 -1.92 -8.91
N ARG A 184 30.01 -1.45 -7.84
CA ARG A 184 29.41 -2.30 -6.78
C ARG A 184 27.91 -2.21 -6.71
N PHE A 185 27.33 -1.06 -7.06
CA PHE A 185 25.91 -0.78 -6.91
C PHE A 185 25.33 -0.12 -8.16
N GLN A 186 24.08 -0.45 -8.46
CA GLN A 186 23.24 0.23 -9.42
C GLN A 186 21.92 0.58 -8.74
N TYR A 187 21.36 1.75 -9.04
CA TYR A 187 20.09 2.17 -8.48
C TYR A 187 19.09 2.51 -9.58
N THR A 188 17.90 1.96 -9.47
CA THR A 188 16.75 2.25 -10.33
C THR A 188 15.61 2.82 -9.49
N PHE A 189 15.11 3.98 -9.88
CA PHE A 189 13.93 4.58 -9.29
C PHE A 189 12.77 4.49 -10.29
N ILE A 190 11.67 3.84 -9.90
CA ILE A 190 10.47 3.65 -10.74
C ILE A 190 9.33 4.48 -10.15
N GLY A 191 8.90 5.53 -10.83
CA GLY A 191 7.80 6.35 -10.35
C GLY A 191 7.97 7.84 -10.57
N ARG A 192 7.37 8.62 -9.68
CA ARG A 192 7.46 10.09 -9.65
C ARG A 192 8.34 10.52 -8.50
N THR A 193 9.24 11.45 -8.76
CA THR A 193 10.10 12.05 -7.74
C THR A 193 10.44 13.49 -8.11
N LYS A 194 10.70 14.31 -7.09
CA LYS A 194 11.30 15.64 -7.19
C LYS A 194 12.77 15.62 -6.79
N ALA A 195 13.26 14.47 -6.28
CA ALA A 195 14.66 14.28 -5.93
C ALA A 195 15.57 14.46 -7.15
N LYS A 196 16.75 15.03 -6.91
CA LYS A 196 17.75 15.30 -7.96
C LYS A 196 18.67 14.09 -8.12
N LEU A 197 18.23 13.12 -8.89
CA LEU A 197 18.95 11.86 -9.11
C LEU A 197 19.82 11.97 -10.39
N LYS A 198 21.15 11.86 -10.25
CA LYS A 198 22.13 12.02 -11.33
C LYS A 198 22.80 10.70 -11.73
N ASN A 199 22.91 9.77 -10.78
CA ASN A 199 23.60 8.49 -10.92
C ASN A 199 22.59 7.32 -10.96
N THR A 200 21.31 7.62 -10.90
CA THR A 200 20.18 6.68 -10.80
C THR A 200 19.46 6.59 -12.14
N GLN A 201 19.09 5.39 -12.53
CA GLN A 201 18.15 5.20 -13.64
C GLN A 201 16.74 5.55 -13.18
N VAL A 202 16.21 6.68 -13.62
CA VAL A 202 14.83 7.09 -13.34
C VAL A 202 13.90 6.56 -14.43
N VAL A 203 12.93 5.74 -14.05
CA VAL A 203 11.94 5.13 -14.94
C VAL A 203 10.55 5.73 -14.61
N PRO A 204 9.77 6.14 -15.60
CA PRO A 204 8.38 6.57 -15.36
C PRO A 204 7.56 5.53 -14.60
N PRO A 205 6.42 5.92 -13.99
CA PRO A 205 5.57 4.98 -13.27
C PRO A 205 5.19 3.77 -14.14
N LEU A 206 5.56 2.58 -13.69
CA LEU A 206 5.14 1.30 -14.24
C LEU A 206 4.02 0.69 -13.41
N TRP A 207 3.26 -0.24 -14.00
CA TRP A 207 2.22 -0.99 -13.30
C TRP A 207 2.05 -2.39 -13.90
N GLY A 208 1.33 -3.25 -13.18
CA GLY A 208 1.03 -4.60 -13.64
C GLY A 208 2.30 -5.38 -13.99
N LYS A 209 2.25 -6.10 -15.11
CA LYS A 209 3.32 -7.00 -15.54
C LYS A 209 4.67 -6.28 -15.76
N GLU A 210 4.63 -5.06 -16.28
CA GLU A 210 5.87 -4.29 -16.52
C GLU A 210 6.58 -3.95 -15.21
N LEU A 211 5.81 -3.55 -14.18
CA LEU A 211 6.36 -3.30 -12.86
C LEU A 211 6.90 -4.59 -12.22
N GLY A 212 6.14 -5.70 -12.29
CA GLY A 212 6.56 -6.98 -11.73
C GLY A 212 7.87 -7.48 -12.33
N VAL A 213 8.02 -7.38 -13.66
CA VAL A 213 9.28 -7.71 -14.36
C VAL A 213 10.41 -6.78 -13.93
N ALA A 214 10.18 -5.47 -13.87
CA ALA A 214 11.19 -4.51 -13.47
C ALA A 214 11.68 -4.73 -12.02
N LEU A 215 10.77 -5.01 -11.08
CA LEU A 215 11.12 -5.30 -9.69
C LEU A 215 11.94 -6.58 -9.58
N SER A 216 11.46 -7.68 -10.15
CA SER A 216 12.09 -9.01 -10.02
C SER A 216 13.52 -9.11 -10.56
N GLN A 217 13.99 -8.10 -11.32
CA GLN A 217 15.35 -8.03 -11.86
C GLN A 217 16.36 -7.36 -10.91
N ASN A 218 15.93 -6.94 -9.72
CA ASN A 218 16.77 -6.28 -8.73
C ASN A 218 17.14 -7.24 -7.57
N ASP A 219 18.04 -6.80 -6.70
CA ASP A 219 18.52 -7.59 -5.57
C ASP A 219 17.94 -7.11 -4.22
N VAL A 220 17.52 -5.84 -4.15
CA VAL A 220 16.97 -5.23 -2.93
C VAL A 220 16.06 -4.06 -3.26
N CYS A 221 15.00 -3.90 -2.46
CA CYS A 221 14.13 -2.73 -2.50
C CYS A 221 14.36 -1.85 -1.28
N ILE A 222 14.50 -0.54 -1.50
CA ILE A 222 14.56 0.48 -0.45
C ILE A 222 13.30 1.35 -0.53
N ASN A 223 12.57 1.44 0.58
CA ASN A 223 11.40 2.30 0.70
C ASN A 223 11.56 3.23 1.90
N ALA A 224 11.93 4.48 1.64
CA ALA A 224 12.15 5.50 2.66
C ALA A 224 10.90 6.30 3.01
N SER A 225 9.70 5.85 2.61
CA SER A 225 8.44 6.51 2.94
C SER A 225 8.22 6.58 4.44
N ARG A 226 7.72 7.73 4.93
CA ARG A 226 7.33 7.95 6.33
C ARG A 226 5.81 7.95 6.44
N PHE A 227 5.30 7.38 7.54
CA PHE A 227 3.87 7.35 7.91
C PHE A 227 2.94 6.81 6.80
N ASP A 228 3.43 5.87 5.98
CA ASP A 228 2.59 5.25 4.95
C ASP A 228 1.66 4.20 5.60
N PRO A 229 0.33 4.37 5.48
CA PRO A 229 -0.63 3.48 6.13
C PRO A 229 -0.52 2.01 5.73
N GLY A 230 -0.23 1.75 4.46
CA GLY A 230 -0.15 0.40 3.92
C GLY A 230 0.49 0.41 2.53
N PRO A 231 1.83 0.54 2.45
CA PRO A 231 2.53 0.71 1.19
C PRO A 231 2.51 -0.57 0.35
N ASN A 232 1.72 -0.57 -0.72
CA ASN A 232 1.73 -1.67 -1.69
C ASN A 232 3.11 -1.88 -2.31
N SER A 233 3.90 -0.82 -2.44
CA SER A 233 5.27 -0.91 -2.93
C SER A 233 6.14 -1.87 -2.10
N VAL A 234 5.93 -1.94 -0.80
CA VAL A 234 6.61 -2.92 0.09
C VAL A 234 6.08 -4.33 -0.18
N ILE A 235 4.75 -4.50 -0.22
CA ILE A 235 4.11 -5.80 -0.45
C ILE A 235 4.49 -6.36 -1.83
N GLU A 236 4.48 -5.54 -2.89
CA GLU A 236 4.83 -5.92 -4.25
C GLU A 236 6.30 -6.32 -4.37
N SER A 237 7.21 -5.60 -3.71
CA SER A 237 8.64 -5.92 -3.69
C SER A 237 8.91 -7.24 -2.96
N ILE A 238 8.28 -7.47 -1.80
CA ILE A 238 8.38 -8.73 -1.05
C ILE A 238 7.83 -9.90 -1.88
N ALA A 239 6.70 -9.71 -2.57
CA ALA A 239 6.12 -10.72 -3.46
C ALA A 239 7.05 -11.08 -4.63
N CYS A 240 7.86 -10.12 -5.12
CA CYS A 240 8.91 -10.38 -6.09
C CYS A 240 10.15 -11.09 -5.50
N GLY A 241 10.14 -11.43 -4.20
CA GLY A 241 11.26 -12.08 -3.51
C GLY A 241 12.40 -11.12 -3.16
N LEU A 242 12.21 -9.81 -3.23
CA LEU A 242 13.23 -8.84 -2.91
C LEU A 242 13.32 -8.64 -1.39
N PRO A 243 14.50 -8.78 -0.76
CA PRO A 243 14.78 -8.13 0.51
C PRO A 243 14.34 -6.67 0.45
N THR A 244 13.43 -6.27 1.34
CA THR A 244 12.82 -4.93 1.29
C THR A 244 13.03 -4.26 2.63
N TYR A 245 13.76 -3.14 2.61
CA TYR A 245 14.06 -2.34 3.79
C TYR A 245 13.30 -1.03 3.76
N VAL A 246 12.79 -0.63 4.92
CA VAL A 246 11.94 0.54 5.07
C VAL A 246 12.48 1.49 6.13
N HIS A 247 12.09 2.77 6.06
CA HIS A 247 12.41 3.72 7.12
C HIS A 247 11.73 3.32 8.44
N THR A 248 12.37 3.54 9.59
CA THR A 248 11.80 3.22 10.92
C THR A 248 10.47 3.91 11.19
N GLU A 249 10.24 5.09 10.60
CA GLU A 249 8.95 5.81 10.64
C GLU A 249 8.02 5.41 9.48
N GLY A 250 8.25 4.28 8.83
CA GLY A 250 7.54 3.85 7.60
C GLY A 250 6.06 3.51 7.78
N GLY A 251 5.52 3.64 8.98
CA GLY A 251 4.12 3.31 9.26
C GLY A 251 3.84 1.82 9.09
N GLY A 252 2.78 1.45 8.36
CA GLY A 252 2.46 0.06 8.02
C GLY A 252 3.57 -0.65 7.23
N GLY A 253 4.49 0.11 6.61
CA GLY A 253 5.65 -0.45 5.94
C GLY A 253 6.56 -1.23 6.89
N VAL A 254 6.73 -0.77 8.12
CA VAL A 254 7.53 -1.47 9.16
C VAL A 254 6.91 -2.81 9.53
N GLU A 255 5.58 -2.86 9.64
CA GLU A 255 4.84 -4.10 9.91
C GLU A 255 5.05 -5.13 8.80
N PHE A 256 5.08 -4.69 7.53
CA PHE A 256 5.26 -5.59 6.38
C PHE A 256 6.71 -6.00 6.17
N ALA A 257 7.66 -5.09 6.34
CA ALA A 257 9.07 -5.40 6.18
C ALA A 257 9.60 -6.25 7.36
N GLY A 258 9.12 -6.01 8.57
CA GLY A 258 9.66 -6.52 9.82
C GLY A 258 10.69 -5.56 10.42
N HIS A 259 10.79 -5.57 11.76
CA HIS A 259 11.68 -4.64 12.48
C HIS A 259 13.18 -4.82 12.13
N ASP A 260 13.60 -6.04 11.77
CA ASP A 260 14.96 -6.32 11.33
C ASP A 260 15.28 -5.78 9.93
N HIS A 261 14.28 -5.25 9.22
CA HIS A 261 14.38 -4.68 7.89
C HIS A 261 14.10 -3.18 7.91
N THR A 262 14.57 -2.49 8.94
CA THR A 262 14.38 -1.03 9.06
C THR A 262 15.71 -0.30 9.13
N PHE A 263 15.67 0.99 8.74
CA PHE A 263 16.77 1.95 8.92
C PHE A 263 16.19 3.30 9.35
N GLY A 264 16.85 3.99 10.24
CA GLY A 264 16.49 5.33 10.71
C GLY A 264 17.53 6.39 10.33
N THR A 265 18.74 5.94 9.96
CA THR A 265 19.86 6.81 9.59
C THR A 265 20.48 6.36 8.27
N TRP A 266 21.25 7.26 7.64
CA TRP A 266 22.00 6.91 6.44
C TRP A 266 23.04 5.81 6.72
N ASP A 267 23.76 5.90 7.82
CA ASP A 267 24.81 4.93 8.19
C ASP A 267 24.25 3.51 8.36
N GLU A 268 23.05 3.39 8.92
CA GLU A 268 22.33 2.11 9.00
C GLU A 268 21.98 1.57 7.60
N LEU A 269 21.46 2.41 6.72
CA LEU A 269 21.13 2.01 5.34
C LEU A 269 22.38 1.60 4.56
N GLU A 270 23.48 2.36 4.66
CA GLU A 270 24.75 2.03 4.01
C GLU A 270 25.31 0.70 4.53
N ASN A 271 25.21 0.48 5.83
CA ASN A 271 25.63 -0.79 6.46
C ASN A 271 24.80 -1.98 5.94
N ILE A 272 23.46 -1.84 5.84
CA ILE A 272 22.55 -2.84 5.26
C ILE A 272 23.00 -3.21 3.83
N LEU A 273 23.23 -2.22 2.99
CA LEU A 273 23.60 -2.44 1.57
C LEU A 273 24.97 -3.12 1.40
N THR A 274 25.85 -3.04 2.39
CA THR A 274 27.20 -3.63 2.35
C THR A 274 27.26 -5.02 2.99
N GLN A 275 26.18 -5.46 3.65
CA GLN A 275 26.08 -6.77 4.30
C GLN A 275 25.29 -7.79 3.45
N LYS A 276 25.06 -8.97 4.02
CA LYS A 276 24.19 -9.98 3.42
C LYS A 276 22.72 -9.56 3.57
N LEU A 277 22.07 -9.35 2.43
CA LEU A 277 20.64 -9.06 2.37
C LEU A 277 19.82 -10.29 2.77
N LEU A 278 18.84 -10.12 3.65
CA LEU A 278 18.00 -11.20 4.17
C LEU A 278 16.55 -11.03 3.65
N PRO A 279 15.85 -12.14 3.34
CA PRO A 279 14.45 -12.08 2.92
C PRO A 279 13.54 -11.65 4.07
N ASN A 280 12.46 -10.95 3.75
CA ASN A 280 11.43 -10.60 4.73
C ASN A 280 10.59 -11.83 5.11
N ALA A 281 10.11 -11.86 6.35
CA ALA A 281 9.25 -12.94 6.85
C ALA A 281 7.77 -12.77 6.46
N PHE A 282 7.36 -11.57 6.03
CA PHE A 282 5.98 -11.25 5.70
C PHE A 282 5.44 -12.12 4.56
N GLN A 283 4.27 -12.72 4.79
CA GLN A 283 3.60 -13.54 3.79
C GLN A 283 2.56 -12.69 3.05
N THR A 284 2.80 -12.46 1.77
CA THR A 284 1.86 -11.75 0.91
C THR A 284 0.64 -12.61 0.61
N LYS A 285 -0.54 -11.97 0.51
CA LYS A 285 -1.79 -12.65 0.12
C LYS A 285 -2.31 -12.15 -1.23
N THR A 286 -3.16 -12.94 -1.86
CA THR A 286 -3.78 -12.56 -3.13
C THR A 286 -4.89 -11.52 -2.93
N TRP A 287 -5.26 -10.83 -4.00
CA TRP A 287 -6.46 -9.97 -4.01
C TRP A 287 -7.75 -10.76 -3.78
N GLN A 288 -7.79 -12.04 -4.15
CA GLN A 288 -8.93 -12.91 -3.84
C GLN A 288 -9.06 -13.12 -2.33
N THR A 289 -7.96 -13.51 -1.66
CA THR A 289 -7.95 -13.68 -0.19
C THR A 289 -8.34 -12.39 0.53
N PHE A 290 -7.83 -11.24 0.06
CA PHE A 290 -8.24 -9.94 0.57
C PHE A 290 -9.74 -9.71 0.48
N SER A 291 -10.35 -9.98 -0.69
CA SER A 291 -11.79 -9.79 -0.90
C SER A 291 -12.62 -10.74 -0.03
N ASP A 292 -12.18 -11.99 0.13
CA ASP A 292 -12.86 -12.98 0.96
C ASP A 292 -12.85 -12.59 2.44
N GLU A 293 -11.73 -12.02 2.94
CA GLU A 293 -11.63 -11.48 4.30
C GLU A 293 -12.56 -10.26 4.49
N VAL A 294 -12.58 -9.32 3.53
CA VAL A 294 -13.51 -8.18 3.55
C VAL A 294 -14.96 -8.69 3.62
N TYR A 295 -15.33 -9.61 2.74
CA TYR A 295 -16.68 -10.13 2.70
C TYR A 295 -17.06 -10.92 3.95
N SER A 296 -16.13 -11.69 4.53
CA SER A 296 -16.33 -12.37 5.82
C SER A 296 -16.60 -11.37 6.95
N PHE A 297 -15.82 -10.27 7.01
CA PHE A 297 -16.07 -9.20 8.00
C PHE A 297 -17.44 -8.56 7.82
N LEU A 298 -17.87 -8.29 6.57
CA LEU A 298 -19.19 -7.71 6.29
C LEU A 298 -20.34 -8.63 6.75
N LYS A 299 -20.19 -9.94 6.62
CA LYS A 299 -21.17 -10.93 7.13
C LYS A 299 -21.21 -10.95 8.65
N GLY A 300 -20.07 -10.91 9.32
CA GLY A 300 -19.97 -10.87 10.78
C GLY A 300 -20.52 -9.59 11.41
N THR A 301 -20.64 -8.51 10.62
CA THR A 301 -21.32 -7.27 11.04
C THR A 301 -22.84 -7.34 10.87
N SER A 302 -23.40 -8.43 10.26
CA SER A 302 -24.86 -8.61 10.20
C SER A 302 -25.39 -8.89 11.61
N HIS A 303 -26.33 -8.06 12.08
CA HIS A 303 -27.13 -8.39 13.25
C HIS A 303 -27.99 -9.61 12.91
N ASP A 304 -27.91 -10.66 13.72
CA ASP A 304 -28.98 -11.63 13.85
C ASP A 304 -30.25 -10.94 14.37
#